data_11e3618df102dd8e2450ee5b87cc188d
#
_entry.id   11e3618df102dd8e2450ee5b87cc188d
#
_cell.length_a   1.000
_cell.length_b   1.000
_cell.length_c   1.000
_cell.angle_alpha   90.00
_cell.angle_beta   90.00
_cell.angle_gamma   90.00
#
_symmetry.space_group_name_H-M   'P 1'
#
loop_
_entity.id
_entity.type
_entity.pdbx_description
1 polymer ?
#
loop_
_entity_poly.entity_id
_entity_poly.type
_entity_poly.pdbx_seq_one_letter_code
_entity_poly.pdbx_strand_id
1 'polypeptide(L)'
;MSNEKPKRGSVTPPGNTFGIGYRPRNWLVPVILLSLREWNSYGYELMGRATMFGFEAMNPGTVYRTLRRMEQDGIVESSWETSGGGPARRMYTITGSGNAHLDFWAKSLEQYQRNMDAFFRLYASKPPHTDENEDD
;
A
#
# COMPACT_ATOMS: atom_id res chain seq x y z
N MET A 1 -8.42 -24.55 -19.00
CA MET A 1 -8.03 -24.40 -18.67
C MET A 1 -7.53 -24.00 -18.31
N SER A 2 -7.32 -23.72 -18.15
CA SER A 2 -6.69 -23.37 -17.69
C SER A 2 -6.05 -22.87 -17.39
N ASN A 3 -5.91 -22.57 -17.40
CA ASN A 3 -5.23 -22.14 -17.08
C ASN A 3 -4.83 -21.46 -16.55
N GLU A 4 -5.05 -21.24 -16.26
CA GLU A 4 -4.68 -20.67 -15.70
C GLU A 4 -4.01 -20.35 -15.13
N LYS A 5 -3.87 -20.31 -15.07
CA LYS A 5 -3.19 -20.03 -14.56
C LYS A 5 -2.59 -19.72 -14.10
N PRO A 6 -2.46 -19.66 -13.90
CA PRO A 6 -1.79 -19.23 -13.33
C PRO A 6 -1.07 -18.71 -13.16
N LYS A 7 -0.81 -18.25 -13.24
CA LYS A 7 -0.01 -17.78 -13.07
C LYS A 7 0.09 -17.16 -12.16
N ARG A 8 -0.17 -17.11 -11.56
CA ARG A 8 0.00 -16.72 -10.69
C ARG A 8 0.83 -16.88 -10.13
N GLY A 9 0.82 -17.04 -10.08
CA GLY A 9 1.67 -17.27 -9.53
C GLY A 9 2.72 -16.94 -9.79
N SER A 10 2.70 -16.74 -10.42
CA SER A 10 3.77 -16.59 -10.81
C SER A 10 4.27 -15.77 -10.05
N VAL A 11 4.46 -15.93 -9.59
CA VAL A 11 5.11 -15.41 -8.92
C VAL A 11 6.13 -14.83 -9.41
N THR A 12 6.10 -14.52 -10.42
CA THR A 12 7.08 -13.97 -10.98
C THR A 12 7.52 -12.86 -10.28
N PRO A 13 8.63 -12.73 -9.97
CA PRO A 13 9.07 -11.63 -9.25
C PRO A 13 9.05 -10.47 -10.09
N PRO A 14 8.54 -9.43 -9.64
CA PRO A 14 8.72 -8.21 -10.32
C PRO A 14 10.16 -7.85 -10.33
N GLY A 15 10.50 -6.95 -11.11
CA GLY A 15 11.85 -6.62 -11.29
C GLY A 15 12.57 -6.25 -10.04
N ASN A 16 11.88 -5.72 -9.05
CA ASN A 16 12.59 -5.35 -7.86
C ASN A 16 12.25 -6.25 -6.72
N THR A 17 11.90 -7.48 -7.02
CA THR A 17 11.50 -8.36 -5.98
C THR A 17 12.50 -8.48 -4.90
N PHE A 18 13.73 -8.55 -5.23
CA PHE A 18 14.74 -8.70 -4.22
C PHE A 18 15.33 -7.39 -3.82
N GLY A 19 14.77 -6.31 -4.31
CA GLY A 19 15.37 -5.05 -4.04
C GLY A 19 14.73 -4.36 -2.90
N ILE A 20 15.29 -3.25 -2.58
CA ILE A 20 14.76 -2.39 -1.62
C ILE A 20 13.50 -1.82 -2.16
N GLY A 21 12.55 -1.54 -1.47
CA GLY A 21 11.34 -0.91 -1.98
C GLY A 21 10.21 -1.87 -2.28
N TYR A 22 10.40 -3.15 -1.99
CA TYR A 22 9.28 -4.06 -2.17
C TYR A 22 8.15 -3.64 -1.24
N ARG A 23 6.94 -3.63 -1.73
CA ARG A 23 5.78 -3.25 -0.96
C ARG A 23 4.65 -4.22 -1.24
N PRO A 24 3.73 -4.40 -0.30
CA PRO A 24 2.56 -5.22 -0.56
C PRO A 24 1.77 -4.66 -1.74
N ARG A 25 1.06 -5.54 -2.41
CA ARG A 25 0.22 -5.11 -3.49
C ARG A 25 -0.87 -4.19 -2.97
N ASN A 26 -1.23 -3.24 -3.79
CA ASN A 26 -2.28 -2.28 -3.46
C ASN A 26 -1.98 -1.50 -2.19
N TRP A 27 -0.71 -1.34 -1.88
CA TRP A 27 -0.30 -0.62 -0.67
C TRP A 27 -0.84 0.80 -0.64
N LEU A 28 -1.09 1.37 -1.81
CA LEU A 28 -1.57 2.74 -1.87
C LEU A 28 -2.96 2.87 -1.25
N VAL A 29 -3.79 1.84 -1.34
CA VAL A 29 -5.14 1.90 -0.81
C VAL A 29 -5.17 2.15 0.70
N PRO A 30 -4.48 1.35 1.53
CA PRO A 30 -4.51 1.62 2.96
C PRO A 30 -3.81 2.93 3.32
N VAL A 31 -2.82 3.35 2.54
CA VAL A 31 -2.17 4.63 2.80
C VAL A 31 -3.15 5.77 2.60
N ILE A 32 -3.92 5.72 1.53
CA ILE A 32 -4.92 6.74 1.27
C ILE A 32 -6.00 6.70 2.37
N LEU A 33 -6.47 5.52 2.72
CA LEU A 33 -7.52 5.41 3.73
C LEU A 33 -7.03 5.96 5.07
N LEU A 34 -5.81 5.63 5.46
CA LEU A 34 -5.28 6.13 6.71
C LEU A 34 -5.17 7.65 6.68
N SER A 35 -4.73 8.19 5.57
CA SER A 35 -4.64 9.64 5.43
C SER A 35 -6.01 10.29 5.57
N LEU A 36 -7.02 9.69 4.96
CA LEU A 36 -8.35 10.25 4.99
C LEU A 36 -9.05 10.06 6.33
N ARG A 37 -8.59 9.09 7.12
CA ARG A 37 -9.17 8.92 8.46
C ARG A 37 -8.85 10.13 9.33
N GLU A 38 -7.65 10.70 9.13
CA GLU A 38 -7.26 11.83 9.95
C GLU A 38 -8.01 13.09 9.58
N TRP A 39 -8.14 13.33 8.29
CA TRP A 39 -8.91 14.49 7.85
C TRP A 39 -9.14 14.38 6.35
N ASN A 40 -10.16 15.06 5.90
CA ASN A 40 -10.51 15.06 4.49
C ASN A 40 -9.39 15.72 3.68
N SER A 41 -9.25 15.30 2.44
CA SER A 41 -8.12 15.75 1.66
C SER A 41 -8.48 15.88 0.20
N TYR A 42 -7.82 16.82 -0.45
CA TYR A 42 -7.85 16.89 -1.90
C TYR A 42 -6.91 15.84 -2.45
N GLY A 43 -7.18 15.42 -3.68
CA GLY A 43 -6.34 14.37 -4.27
C GLY A 43 -4.86 14.72 -4.29
N TYR A 44 -4.54 15.97 -4.58
CA TYR A 44 -3.12 16.31 -4.68
C TYR A 44 -2.42 16.24 -3.33
N GLU A 45 -3.15 16.42 -2.24
CA GLU A 45 -2.56 16.32 -0.92
C GLU A 45 -2.19 14.88 -0.59
N LEU A 46 -2.96 13.95 -1.12
CA LEU A 46 -2.70 12.55 -0.87
C LEU A 46 -1.41 12.09 -1.51
N MET A 47 -1.03 12.71 -2.62
CA MET A 47 0.23 12.36 -3.23
C MET A 47 1.41 12.68 -2.32
N GLY A 48 1.34 13.83 -1.67
CA GLY A 48 2.38 14.19 -0.73
C GLY A 48 2.46 13.25 0.44
N ARG A 49 1.31 12.81 0.93
CA ARG A 49 1.30 11.91 2.06
C ARG A 49 1.81 10.53 1.68
N ALA A 50 1.58 10.11 0.47
CA ALA A 50 2.04 8.80 0.04
C ALA A 50 3.56 8.71 0.14
N THR A 51 4.27 9.81 -0.08
CA THR A 51 5.73 9.73 -0.01
C THR A 51 6.21 9.42 1.39
N MET A 52 5.42 9.73 2.40
CA MET A 52 5.81 9.43 3.77
C MET A 52 5.82 7.93 4.02
N PHE A 53 5.16 7.17 3.17
CA PHE A 53 5.08 5.73 3.33
C PHE A 53 5.96 5.01 2.32
N GLY A 54 6.91 5.72 1.73
CA GLY A 54 7.86 5.07 0.84
C GLY A 54 7.49 5.09 -0.63
N PHE A 55 6.39 5.75 -0.98
CA PHE A 55 6.08 5.91 -2.40
C PHE A 55 6.89 7.08 -2.92
N GLU A 56 7.67 6.82 -3.95
CA GLU A 56 8.42 7.91 -4.52
C GLU A 56 7.51 8.75 -5.36
N ALA A 57 8.06 9.70 -6.05
CA ALA A 57 7.26 10.58 -6.86
C ALA A 57 6.28 9.76 -7.65
N MET A 58 5.01 9.90 -7.36
CA MET A 58 4.02 9.10 -8.02
C MET A 58 3.43 9.84 -9.17
N ASN A 59 3.13 9.09 -10.19
CA ASN A 59 2.37 9.63 -11.29
C ASN A 59 1.01 10.04 -10.77
N PRO A 60 0.61 11.29 -10.93
CA PRO A 60 -0.71 11.70 -10.45
C PRO A 60 -1.83 10.83 -10.99
N GLY A 61 -1.69 10.32 -12.20
CA GLY A 61 -2.71 9.45 -12.74
C GLY A 61 -2.93 8.21 -11.92
N THR A 62 -1.87 7.68 -11.32
CA THR A 62 -2.01 6.49 -10.49
C THR A 62 -2.85 6.79 -9.26
N VAL A 63 -2.61 7.92 -8.62
CA VAL A 63 -3.37 8.29 -7.43
C VAL A 63 -4.83 8.49 -7.78
N TYR A 64 -5.09 9.23 -8.87
CA TYR A 64 -6.47 9.52 -9.21
C TYR A 64 -7.22 8.29 -9.71
N ARG A 65 -6.54 7.39 -10.40
CA ARG A 65 -7.17 6.14 -10.80
C ARG A 65 -7.51 5.30 -9.58
N THR A 66 -6.61 5.27 -8.61
CA THR A 66 -6.85 4.53 -7.38
C THR A 66 -8.02 5.13 -6.62
N LEU A 67 -8.06 6.44 -6.50
CA LEU A 67 -9.17 7.11 -5.83
C LEU A 67 -10.50 6.83 -6.53
N ARG A 68 -10.49 6.84 -7.86
CA ARG A 68 -11.71 6.55 -8.59
C ARG A 68 -12.18 5.13 -8.33
N ARG A 69 -11.26 4.19 -8.28
CA ARG A 69 -11.61 2.82 -7.99
C ARG A 69 -12.14 2.69 -6.58
N MET A 70 -11.51 3.37 -5.63
CA MET A 70 -11.95 3.32 -4.26
C MET A 70 -13.34 3.93 -4.11
N GLU A 71 -13.63 4.95 -4.89
CA GLU A 71 -14.96 5.54 -4.87
C GLU A 71 -15.98 4.59 -5.45
N GLN A 72 -15.64 3.91 -6.53
CA GLN A 72 -16.53 2.91 -7.11
C GLN A 72 -16.79 1.78 -6.13
N ASP A 73 -15.81 1.44 -5.32
CA ASP A 73 -15.94 0.38 -4.34
C ASP A 73 -16.63 0.85 -3.06
N GLY A 74 -16.95 2.13 -2.97
CA GLY A 74 -17.70 2.65 -1.83
C GLY A 74 -16.88 2.89 -0.59
N ILE A 75 -15.57 2.86 -0.67
CA ILE A 75 -14.74 3.04 0.53
C ILE A 75 -14.27 4.48 0.69
N VAL A 76 -14.44 5.31 -0.33
CA VAL A 76 -14.28 6.75 -0.19
C VAL A 76 -15.41 7.41 -0.96
N GLU A 77 -15.67 8.66 -0.63
CA GLU A 77 -16.61 9.49 -1.38
C GLU A 77 -15.91 10.79 -1.71
N SER A 78 -16.46 11.48 -2.69
CA SER A 78 -15.90 12.77 -3.03
C SER A 78 -17.02 13.78 -3.21
N SER A 79 -16.69 15.03 -3.03
CA SER A 79 -17.61 16.12 -3.29
C SER A 79 -16.80 17.29 -3.82
N TRP A 80 -17.47 18.18 -4.49
CA TRP A 80 -16.80 19.36 -5.02
C TRP A 80 -16.77 20.44 -3.96
N GLU A 81 -15.58 20.99 -3.78
CA GLU A 81 -15.37 22.06 -2.81
C GLU A 81 -15.19 23.34 -3.58
N THR A 82 -16.05 24.29 -3.32
CA THR A 82 -16.00 25.55 -4.07
C THR A 82 -15.81 26.76 -3.19
N SER A 83 -15.68 26.56 -1.89
CA SER A 83 -15.68 27.68 -0.96
C SER A 83 -14.39 28.47 -0.99
N GLY A 84 -13.39 28.01 -1.69
CA GLY A 84 -12.11 28.69 -1.65
C GLY A 84 -11.96 29.80 -2.64
N GLY A 85 -12.96 30.12 -3.40
CA GLY A 85 -12.86 31.23 -4.32
C GLY A 85 -12.13 30.92 -5.60
N GLY A 86 -11.53 29.76 -5.74
CA GLY A 86 -10.88 29.36 -6.96
C GLY A 86 -11.71 28.32 -7.67
N PRO A 87 -11.10 27.59 -8.59
CA PRO A 87 -11.81 26.52 -9.28
C PRO A 87 -12.25 25.47 -8.27
N ALA A 88 -13.37 24.83 -8.56
CA ALA A 88 -13.86 23.77 -7.72
C ALA A 88 -12.84 22.64 -7.67
N ARG A 89 -12.67 22.05 -6.49
CA ARG A 89 -11.74 20.94 -6.31
C ARG A 89 -12.46 19.78 -5.64
N ARG A 90 -11.98 18.59 -5.91
CA ARG A 90 -12.61 17.43 -5.38
C ARG A 90 -12.03 17.11 -4.00
N MET A 91 -12.90 17.03 -3.01
CA MET A 91 -12.51 16.71 -1.65
C MET A 91 -12.92 15.27 -1.39
N TYR A 92 -12.00 14.48 -0.86
CA TYR A 92 -12.25 13.08 -0.60
C TYR A 92 -12.40 12.83 0.90
N THR A 93 -13.32 11.92 1.23
CA THR A 93 -13.54 11.53 2.62
C THR A 93 -13.65 10.02 2.68
N ILE A 94 -13.34 9.46 3.84
CA ILE A 94 -13.44 8.03 4.02
C ILE A 94 -14.87 7.70 4.46
N THR A 95 -15.39 6.59 3.97
CA THR A 95 -16.74 6.16 4.35
C THR A 95 -16.66 5.16 5.50
N GLY A 96 -17.81 4.78 6.03
CA GLY A 96 -17.84 3.72 7.03
C GLY A 96 -17.27 2.42 6.50
N SER A 97 -17.59 2.09 5.25
CA SER A 97 -16.99 0.92 4.63
C SER A 97 -15.49 1.08 4.49
N GLY A 98 -15.03 2.30 4.21
CA GLY A 98 -13.61 2.56 4.12
C GLY A 98 -12.91 2.35 5.44
N ASN A 99 -13.55 2.76 6.54
CA ASN A 99 -12.96 2.54 7.85
C ASN A 99 -12.86 1.05 8.16
N ALA A 100 -13.87 0.29 7.83
CA ALA A 100 -13.83 -1.15 8.04
C ALA A 100 -12.73 -1.78 7.19
N HIS A 101 -12.59 -1.31 5.97
CA HIS A 101 -11.58 -1.82 5.06
C HIS A 101 -10.19 -1.51 5.61
N LEU A 102 -10.01 -0.32 6.14
CA LEU A 102 -8.73 0.07 6.71
C LEU A 102 -8.40 -0.79 7.93
N ASP A 103 -9.40 -1.08 8.77
CA ASP A 103 -9.16 -1.92 9.93
C ASP A 103 -8.74 -3.32 9.51
N PHE A 104 -9.34 -3.84 8.46
CA PHE A 104 -8.94 -5.12 7.94
C PHE A 104 -7.49 -5.09 7.44
N TRP A 105 -7.15 -4.02 6.74
CA TRP A 105 -5.78 -3.85 6.27
C TRP A 105 -4.81 -3.81 7.43
N ALA A 106 -5.16 -3.07 8.47
CA ALA A 106 -4.27 -2.94 9.62
C ALA A 106 -4.01 -4.29 10.27
N LYS A 107 -5.04 -5.09 10.40
CA LYS A 107 -4.85 -6.42 10.99
C LYS A 107 -4.00 -7.31 10.11
N SER A 108 -4.19 -7.23 8.82
CA SER A 108 -3.40 -8.02 7.90
C SER A 108 -1.94 -7.59 7.94
N LEU A 109 -1.71 -6.29 8.02
CA LEU A 109 -0.35 -5.78 8.06
C LEU A 109 0.33 -6.14 9.38
N GLU A 110 -0.42 -6.16 10.47
CA GLU A 110 0.14 -6.59 11.75
C GLU A 110 0.58 -8.04 11.68
N GLN A 111 -0.21 -8.88 11.04
CA GLN A 111 0.17 -10.27 10.90
C GLN A 111 1.42 -10.40 10.03
N TYR A 112 1.48 -9.63 8.98
CA TYR A 112 2.64 -9.63 8.11
C TYR A 112 3.88 -9.17 8.89
N GLN A 113 3.71 -8.16 9.73
CA GLN A 113 4.82 -7.68 10.54
C GLN A 113 5.30 -8.76 11.51
N ARG A 114 4.38 -9.49 12.12
CA ARG A 114 4.77 -10.58 13.01
C ARG A 114 5.51 -11.68 12.26
N ASN A 115 5.07 -11.95 11.03
CA ASN A 115 5.75 -12.94 10.21
C ASN A 115 7.18 -12.50 9.89
N MET A 116 7.34 -11.22 9.59
CA MET A 116 8.67 -10.70 9.32
C MET A 116 9.54 -10.73 10.56
N ASP A 117 8.94 -10.42 11.69
CA ASP A 117 9.70 -10.48 12.95
C ASP A 117 10.18 -11.89 13.22
N ALA A 118 9.34 -12.88 12.97
CA ALA A 118 9.72 -14.26 13.14
C ALA A 118 10.85 -14.63 12.17
N PHE A 119 10.73 -14.16 10.96
CA PHE A 119 11.77 -14.42 9.97
C PHE A 119 13.12 -13.88 10.45
N PHE A 120 13.11 -12.64 10.91
CA PHE A 120 14.37 -12.02 11.32
C PHE A 120 14.92 -12.65 12.58
N ARG A 121 14.05 -13.12 13.48
CA ARG A 121 14.55 -13.83 14.65
C ARG A 121 15.26 -15.12 14.25
N LEU A 122 14.68 -15.85 13.31
CA LEU A 122 15.32 -17.07 12.86
C LEU A 122 16.60 -16.77 12.10
N TYR A 123 16.58 -15.75 11.30
CA TYR A 123 17.75 -15.38 10.54
C TYR A 123 18.89 -14.98 11.47
N ALA A 124 18.59 -14.21 12.50
CA ALA A 124 19.64 -13.74 13.40
C ALA A 124 20.13 -14.82 14.33
N SER A 125 19.31 -15.81 14.64
CA SER A 125 19.73 -16.82 15.56
C SER A 125 20.63 -17.85 14.93
N LYS A 126 20.69 -17.92 13.60
CA LYS A 126 21.54 -18.82 12.95
C LYS A 126 22.78 -18.11 12.58
N PRO A 127 23.94 -18.62 12.92
CA PRO A 127 25.15 -17.91 12.54
C PRO A 127 25.27 -17.90 11.04
N PRO A 128 25.97 -16.96 10.50
CA PRO A 128 26.17 -16.94 9.07
C PRO A 128 26.81 -18.22 8.65
N HIS A 129 26.42 -18.67 7.52
CA HIS A 129 26.99 -19.88 7.02
C HIS A 129 28.42 -19.63 6.74
N THR A 130 29.29 -20.24 7.48
CA THR A 130 30.65 -20.08 7.16
C THR A 130 31.04 -21.36 6.61
N ASP A 131 31.82 -21.35 5.68
CA ASP A 131 32.26 -22.53 5.10
C ASP A 131 33.42 -22.96 5.79
N GLU A 132 33.35 -23.12 6.98
CA GLU A 132 34.49 -23.52 7.59
C GLU A 132 34.89 -24.78 7.18
N ASN A 133 34.10 -25.44 6.57
CA ASN A 133 34.53 -26.63 6.14
C ASN A 133 35.71 -26.54 5.41
N GLU A 134 35.89 -25.54 4.93
CA GLU A 134 36.98 -25.55 4.21
C GLU A 134 38.11 -25.81 4.99
N ASP A 135 38.02 -25.75 6.01
CA ASP A 135 39.12 -25.95 6.70
C ASP A 135 39.53 -27.17 6.67
N ASP A 136 39.39 -27.69 6.45
CA ASP A 136 39.97 -28.81 6.44
C ASP A 136 40.29 -29.26 5.81
#